data_a25f36b9664419fff1960b20ef777dc5
#
_entry.id   a25f36b9664419fff1960b20ef777dc5
#
_cell.length_a   1.000
_cell.length_b   1.000
_cell.length_c   1.000
_cell.angle_alpha   90.00
_cell.angle_beta   90.00
_cell.angle_gamma   90.00
#
_symmetry.space_group_name_H-M   'P 1'
#
loop_
_entity.id
_entity.type
_entity.pdbx_description
1 polymer ?
#
loop_
_entity_poly.entity_id
_entity_poly.type
_entity_poly.pdbx_seq_one_letter_code
_entity_poly.pdbx_strand_id
1 'polypeptide(L)'
;MTSDSRYQYKTEEEIEIIRHNCLLVTSTIAEVAAHLKPGVTGIELDRIAETFIRDHNAEPAFKGYPGTVFDFPGTLCISLNEVIVHGIPGSSTIKEGDIVSIDCGVKKNGYFGDAAFTFAIGNISAEVMKLLVTTRECLDLAIGQAIAGNRLGDIGFAVQHHAETESGYGVIREMVGHGIGKKLHEPPEVPNYGKRGKGPILHEGLVIAIEPMINLGSREVMLKKDGWTLIARDLKPSAHYEHTIVVRKEKAEVLSDHVVIDKAVKNNDNLTEVWIKK
;
A
#
# COMPACT_ATOMS: atom_id res chain seq x y z
N MET A 1 6.25 10.57 -29.47
CA MET A 1 4.97 9.99 -29.03
C MET A 1 4.33 11.02 -28.13
N THR A 2 3.09 11.43 -28.39
CA THR A 2 2.41 12.44 -27.57
C THR A 2 2.00 11.82 -26.23
N SER A 3 2.36 12.46 -25.12
CA SER A 3 1.89 12.10 -23.78
C SER A 3 0.35 12.17 -23.74
N ASP A 4 -0.29 11.26 -23.02
CA ASP A 4 -1.74 11.29 -22.80
C ASP A 4 -2.09 12.49 -21.92
N SER A 5 -2.86 13.44 -22.45
CA SER A 5 -3.23 14.67 -21.74
C SER A 5 -4.08 14.46 -20.47
N ARG A 6 -4.57 13.23 -20.27
CA ARG A 6 -5.32 12.85 -19.05
C ARG A 6 -4.40 12.65 -17.85
N TYR A 7 -3.11 12.38 -18.05
CA TYR A 7 -2.15 12.08 -17.01
C TYR A 7 -1.32 13.31 -16.67
N GLN A 8 -1.05 13.48 -15.39
CA GLN A 8 -0.24 14.59 -14.88
C GLN A 8 1.18 14.11 -14.66
N TYR A 9 2.10 14.58 -15.52
CA TYR A 9 3.53 14.34 -15.37
C TYR A 9 4.10 15.42 -14.46
N LYS A 10 4.84 15.01 -13.44
CA LYS A 10 5.36 15.91 -12.40
C LYS A 10 6.71 16.48 -12.80
N THR A 11 6.97 17.73 -12.44
CA THR A 11 8.32 18.32 -12.51
C THR A 11 9.21 17.74 -11.42
N GLU A 12 10.53 17.95 -11.51
CA GLU A 12 11.46 17.49 -10.47
C GLU A 12 11.16 18.11 -9.10
N GLU A 13 10.76 19.39 -9.08
CA GLU A 13 10.38 20.09 -7.86
C GLU A 13 9.11 19.48 -7.22
N GLU A 14 8.12 19.13 -8.05
CA GLU A 14 6.89 18.46 -7.59
C GLU A 14 7.21 17.05 -7.06
N ILE A 15 8.07 16.29 -7.77
CA ILE A 15 8.52 14.96 -7.34
C ILE A 15 9.23 15.03 -5.99
N GLU A 16 10.07 16.04 -5.77
CA GLU A 16 10.79 16.19 -4.51
C GLU A 16 9.83 16.50 -3.34
N ILE A 17 8.78 17.29 -3.56
CA ILE A 17 7.72 17.53 -2.55
C ILE A 17 6.99 16.22 -2.23
N ILE A 18 6.62 15.45 -3.26
CA ILE A 18 5.94 14.14 -3.08
C ILE A 18 6.86 13.17 -2.34
N ARG A 19 8.16 13.12 -2.67
CA ARG A 19 9.17 12.31 -1.97
C ARG A 19 9.20 12.60 -0.48
N HIS A 20 9.28 13.88 -0.09
CA HIS A 20 9.28 14.27 1.33
C HIS A 20 8.01 13.80 2.04
N ASN A 21 6.85 13.84 1.35
CA ASN A 21 5.60 13.35 1.90
C ASN A 21 5.60 11.82 2.05
N CYS A 22 6.09 11.09 1.05
CA CYS A 22 6.23 9.62 1.11
C CYS A 22 7.20 9.17 2.21
N LEU A 23 8.30 9.90 2.43
CA LEU A 23 9.22 9.62 3.53
C LEU A 23 8.58 9.89 4.89
N LEU A 24 7.71 10.91 5.00
CA LEU A 24 6.93 11.14 6.21
C LEU A 24 5.90 10.04 6.44
N VAL A 25 5.25 9.55 5.39
CA VAL A 25 4.35 8.39 5.46
C VAL A 25 5.06 7.17 6.03
N THR A 26 6.19 6.78 5.43
CA THR A 26 6.92 5.59 5.89
C THR A 26 7.53 5.75 7.28
N SER A 27 7.91 6.99 7.66
CA SER A 27 8.30 7.31 9.04
C SER A 27 7.12 7.18 10.01
N THR A 28 5.90 7.58 9.60
CA THR A 28 4.68 7.41 10.40
C THR A 28 4.37 5.92 10.59
N ILE A 29 4.46 5.11 9.53
CA ILE A 29 4.26 3.65 9.61
C ILE A 29 5.32 3.01 10.52
N ALA A 30 6.57 3.46 10.45
CA ALA A 30 7.65 2.97 11.32
C ALA A 30 7.42 3.35 12.80
N GLU A 31 6.91 4.55 13.09
CA GLU A 31 6.49 4.96 14.44
C GLU A 31 5.37 4.06 14.96
N VAL A 32 4.35 3.79 14.13
CA VAL A 32 3.28 2.85 14.48
C VAL A 32 3.83 1.44 14.72
N ALA A 33 4.77 0.98 13.91
CA ALA A 33 5.42 -0.33 14.06
C ALA A 33 6.12 -0.49 15.41
N ALA A 34 6.72 0.57 15.94
CA ALA A 34 7.35 0.54 17.27
C ALA A 34 6.34 0.29 18.41
N HIS A 35 5.05 0.55 18.18
CA HIS A 35 3.97 0.36 19.16
C HIS A 35 3.12 -0.88 18.90
N LEU A 36 3.33 -1.58 17.77
CA LEU A 36 2.62 -2.82 17.45
C LEU A 36 3.01 -3.95 18.39
N LYS A 37 2.01 -4.51 19.08
CA LYS A 37 2.16 -5.67 19.97
C LYS A 37 0.80 -6.31 20.24
N PRO A 38 0.75 -7.55 20.72
CA PRO A 38 -0.50 -8.12 21.22
C PRO A 38 -1.12 -7.23 22.32
N GLY A 39 -2.44 -7.01 22.22
CA GLY A 39 -3.21 -6.20 23.18
C GLY A 39 -3.39 -4.73 22.77
N VAL A 40 -2.63 -4.18 21.83
CA VAL A 40 -2.86 -2.83 21.30
C VAL A 40 -4.11 -2.80 20.40
N THR A 41 -4.81 -1.67 20.40
CA THR A 41 -6.01 -1.46 19.56
C THR A 41 -5.70 -0.62 18.31
N GLY A 42 -6.52 -0.77 17.27
CA GLY A 42 -6.41 0.07 16.07
C GLY A 42 -6.59 1.56 16.38
N ILE A 43 -7.48 1.91 17.31
CA ILE A 43 -7.70 3.31 17.75
C ILE A 43 -6.44 3.92 18.40
N GLU A 44 -5.71 3.14 19.19
CA GLU A 44 -4.45 3.61 19.82
C GLU A 44 -3.39 3.87 18.75
N LEU A 45 -3.24 2.98 17.77
CA LEU A 45 -2.29 3.12 16.67
C LEU A 45 -2.65 4.32 15.77
N ASP A 46 -3.93 4.50 15.47
CA ASP A 46 -4.43 5.62 14.67
C ASP A 46 -4.11 6.97 15.33
N ARG A 47 -4.30 7.06 16.65
CA ARG A 47 -3.96 8.27 17.42
C ARG A 47 -2.45 8.55 17.41
N ILE A 48 -1.61 7.52 17.49
CA ILE A 48 -0.14 7.68 17.39
C ILE A 48 0.21 8.25 16.02
N ALA A 49 -0.33 7.68 14.96
CA ALA A 49 -0.08 8.15 13.59
C ALA A 49 -0.56 9.59 13.38
N GLU A 50 -1.78 9.94 13.83
CA GLU A 50 -2.30 11.30 13.71
C GLU A 50 -1.42 12.31 14.44
N THR A 51 -0.99 11.99 15.65
CA THR A 51 -0.11 12.85 16.43
C THR A 51 1.21 13.06 15.70
N PHE A 52 1.85 11.97 15.25
CA PHE A 52 3.11 12.04 14.52
C PHE A 52 3.03 12.89 13.25
N ILE A 53 1.99 12.67 12.43
CA ILE A 53 1.79 13.45 11.19
C ILE A 53 1.63 14.95 11.51
N ARG A 54 0.81 15.30 12.50
CA ARG A 54 0.55 16.71 12.86
C ARG A 54 1.75 17.40 13.48
N ASP A 55 2.55 16.70 14.26
CA ASP A 55 3.81 17.20 14.85
C ASP A 55 4.84 17.53 13.76
N HIS A 56 4.71 16.91 12.56
CA HIS A 56 5.53 17.22 11.38
C HIS A 56 4.90 18.28 10.45
N ASN A 57 3.89 19.05 10.93
CA ASN A 57 3.18 20.08 10.16
C ASN A 57 2.60 19.54 8.86
N ALA A 58 1.95 18.38 8.93
CA ALA A 58 1.26 17.72 7.84
C ALA A 58 -0.18 17.34 8.23
N GLU A 59 -0.98 16.95 7.25
CA GLU A 59 -2.37 16.54 7.43
C GLU A 59 -2.52 15.06 7.09
N PRO A 60 -3.27 14.26 7.91
CA PRO A 60 -3.71 12.92 7.52
C PRO A 60 -4.54 12.99 6.23
N ALA A 61 -4.20 12.17 5.23
CA ALA A 61 -4.87 12.23 3.93
C ALA A 61 -6.20 11.47 3.89
N PHE A 62 -6.36 10.45 4.74
CA PHE A 62 -7.54 9.59 4.72
C PHE A 62 -8.65 10.11 5.65
N LYS A 63 -8.30 10.74 6.77
CA LYS A 63 -9.28 11.25 7.73
C LYS A 63 -10.18 12.31 7.12
N GLY A 64 -11.49 12.02 7.03
CA GLY A 64 -12.48 12.88 6.38
C GLY A 64 -12.53 12.70 4.86
N TYR A 65 -11.90 11.65 4.30
CA TYR A 65 -12.05 11.34 2.88
C TYR A 65 -13.50 10.94 2.58
N PRO A 66 -14.14 11.54 1.55
CA PRO A 66 -15.56 11.35 1.29
C PRO A 66 -15.92 9.90 0.99
N GLY A 67 -16.90 9.37 1.68
CA GLY A 67 -17.45 8.03 1.49
C GLY A 67 -18.93 8.01 1.14
N THR A 68 -19.43 6.83 0.79
CA THR A 68 -20.86 6.66 0.41
C THR A 68 -21.80 6.60 1.61
N VAL A 69 -21.33 6.14 2.76
CA VAL A 69 -22.12 6.00 4.01
C VAL A 69 -21.75 7.12 4.99
N PHE A 70 -20.46 7.32 5.19
CA PHE A 70 -19.87 8.40 5.98
C PHE A 70 -18.42 8.61 5.54
N ASP A 71 -17.84 9.76 5.86
CA ASP A 71 -16.45 10.06 5.56
C ASP A 71 -15.51 9.16 6.37
N PHE A 72 -14.38 8.76 5.80
CA PHE A 72 -13.45 7.85 6.48
C PHE A 72 -12.99 8.44 7.83
N PRO A 73 -13.18 7.73 8.96
CA PRO A 73 -12.99 8.33 10.28
C PRO A 73 -11.55 8.33 10.79
N GLY A 74 -10.69 7.47 10.20
CA GLY A 74 -9.32 7.23 10.66
C GLY A 74 -8.25 8.01 9.93
N THR A 75 -7.11 8.13 10.56
CA THR A 75 -5.84 8.60 9.96
C THR A 75 -5.20 7.51 9.13
N LEU A 76 -5.32 6.26 9.60
CA LEU A 76 -4.81 5.05 8.98
C LEU A 76 -5.96 4.16 8.50
N CYS A 77 -5.70 3.37 7.43
CA CYS A 77 -6.43 2.13 7.26
C CYS A 77 -5.70 1.02 8.02
N ILE A 78 -6.41 0.32 8.93
CA ILE A 78 -5.85 -0.79 9.72
C ILE A 78 -6.63 -2.05 9.39
N SER A 79 -6.01 -2.91 8.59
CA SER A 79 -6.63 -4.09 8.00
C SER A 79 -6.05 -5.36 8.60
N LEU A 80 -6.86 -6.09 9.42
CA LEU A 80 -6.43 -7.30 10.10
C LEU A 80 -6.85 -8.54 9.31
N ASN A 81 -5.94 -9.48 9.19
CA ASN A 81 -6.15 -10.84 8.67
C ASN A 81 -6.91 -10.88 7.32
N GLU A 82 -8.20 -11.21 7.33
CA GLU A 82 -9.06 -11.28 6.15
C GLU A 82 -9.47 -9.92 5.59
N VAL A 83 -9.20 -8.84 6.30
CA VAL A 83 -9.45 -7.47 5.80
C VAL A 83 -8.38 -7.13 4.78
N ILE A 84 -8.80 -6.84 3.56
CA ILE A 84 -7.91 -6.55 2.43
C ILE A 84 -7.37 -5.13 2.56
N VAL A 85 -8.29 -4.14 2.53
CA VAL A 85 -8.00 -2.70 2.63
C VAL A 85 -9.15 -1.96 3.31
N HIS A 86 -8.90 -0.68 3.60
CA HIS A 86 -9.85 0.27 4.18
C HIS A 86 -10.45 -0.18 5.52
N GLY A 87 -9.71 -0.99 6.28
CA GLY A 87 -10.09 -1.35 7.64
C GLY A 87 -10.15 -0.11 8.53
N ILE A 88 -11.32 0.13 9.14
CA ILE A 88 -11.51 1.26 10.06
C ILE A 88 -10.83 0.96 11.39
N PRO A 89 -9.98 1.86 11.91
CA PRO A 89 -9.37 1.69 13.24
C PRO A 89 -10.40 1.43 14.33
N GLY A 90 -10.36 0.25 14.92
CA GLY A 90 -11.35 -0.21 15.90
C GLY A 90 -10.79 -0.44 17.30
N SER A 91 -11.68 -0.75 18.26
CA SER A 91 -11.34 -1.07 19.65
C SER A 91 -10.93 -2.53 19.89
N SER A 92 -11.04 -3.39 18.87
CA SER A 92 -10.56 -4.77 18.96
C SER A 92 -9.06 -4.81 19.12
N THR A 93 -8.56 -5.64 20.02
CA THR A 93 -7.13 -5.81 20.26
C THR A 93 -6.49 -6.71 19.22
N ILE A 94 -5.31 -6.33 18.77
CA ILE A 94 -4.43 -7.15 17.94
C ILE A 94 -3.91 -8.33 18.79
N LYS A 95 -3.74 -9.49 18.18
CA LYS A 95 -3.34 -10.72 18.85
C LYS A 95 -2.06 -11.30 18.29
N GLU A 96 -1.41 -12.13 19.06
CA GLU A 96 -0.34 -13.02 18.57
C GLU A 96 -0.86 -13.88 17.42
N GLY A 97 -0.11 -13.97 16.34
CA GLY A 97 -0.49 -14.71 15.13
C GLY A 97 -1.28 -13.90 14.09
N ASP A 98 -1.72 -12.67 14.42
CA ASP A 98 -2.37 -11.80 13.44
C ASP A 98 -1.37 -11.24 12.41
N ILE A 99 -1.88 -10.91 11.22
CA ILE A 99 -1.23 -9.98 10.31
C ILE A 99 -2.02 -8.68 10.25
N VAL A 100 -1.32 -7.57 10.14
CA VAL A 100 -1.92 -6.23 10.15
C VAL A 100 -1.35 -5.41 9.00
N SER A 101 -2.17 -5.08 8.01
CA SER A 101 -1.81 -4.11 6.99
C SER A 101 -2.11 -2.69 7.51
N ILE A 102 -1.10 -1.86 7.53
CA ILE A 102 -1.18 -0.43 7.87
C ILE A 102 -0.96 0.34 6.58
N ASP A 103 -1.95 1.13 6.20
CA ASP A 103 -1.92 2.01 5.06
C ASP A 103 -2.08 3.46 5.56
N CYS A 104 -1.23 4.35 5.06
CA CYS A 104 -1.09 5.71 5.54
C CYS A 104 -0.87 6.68 4.39
N GLY A 105 -1.73 7.69 4.32
CA GLY A 105 -1.56 8.84 3.43
C GLY A 105 -1.29 10.13 4.19
N VAL A 106 -0.43 10.98 3.63
CA VAL A 106 -0.09 12.30 4.17
C VAL A 106 -0.25 13.37 3.11
N LYS A 107 -0.80 14.53 3.52
CA LYS A 107 -0.83 15.75 2.70
C LYS A 107 0.05 16.83 3.31
N LYS A 108 0.99 17.36 2.53
CA LYS A 108 1.82 18.48 2.93
C LYS A 108 2.26 19.28 1.71
N ASN A 109 2.36 20.60 1.84
CA ASN A 109 2.76 21.52 0.76
C ASN A 109 1.94 21.36 -0.53
N GLY A 110 0.64 21.02 -0.39
CA GLY A 110 -0.28 20.88 -1.52
C GLY A 110 -0.19 19.58 -2.31
N TYR A 111 0.63 18.62 -1.87
CA TYR A 111 0.80 17.29 -2.48
C TYR A 111 0.56 16.18 -1.48
N PHE A 112 0.30 14.98 -2.02
CA PHE A 112 0.09 13.77 -1.24
C PHE A 112 1.29 12.83 -1.32
N GLY A 113 1.47 12.01 -0.30
CA GLY A 113 2.31 10.81 -0.29
C GLY A 113 1.50 9.66 0.27
N ASP A 114 1.81 8.44 -0.17
CA ASP A 114 1.07 7.23 0.15
C ASP A 114 1.99 6.01 0.25
N ALA A 115 1.70 5.11 1.18
CA ALA A 115 2.37 3.82 1.30
C ALA A 115 1.63 2.87 2.25
N ALA A 116 1.74 1.57 2.01
CA ALA A 116 1.23 0.53 2.89
C ALA A 116 2.25 -0.56 3.20
N PHE A 117 2.10 -1.17 4.38
CA PHE A 117 2.96 -2.27 4.83
C PHE A 117 2.18 -3.25 5.70
N THR A 118 2.38 -4.56 5.47
CA THR A 118 1.77 -5.62 6.27
C THR A 118 2.77 -6.18 7.28
N PHE A 119 2.37 -6.17 8.55
CA PHE A 119 3.14 -6.65 9.69
C PHE A 119 2.67 -8.04 10.13
N ALA A 120 3.62 -8.88 10.55
CA ALA A 120 3.37 -10.15 11.21
C ALA A 120 3.54 -9.98 12.73
N ILE A 121 2.51 -10.27 13.51
CA ILE A 121 2.51 -10.13 14.97
C ILE A 121 2.95 -11.44 15.61
N GLY A 122 4.17 -11.48 16.14
CA GLY A 122 4.77 -12.69 16.69
C GLY A 122 4.82 -13.84 15.71
N ASN A 123 4.51 -15.05 16.14
CA ASN A 123 4.59 -16.25 15.32
C ASN A 123 3.36 -16.42 14.43
N ILE A 124 3.52 -16.30 13.11
CA ILE A 124 2.50 -16.60 12.11
C ILE A 124 2.78 -17.95 11.44
N SER A 125 1.78 -18.55 10.80
CA SER A 125 1.95 -19.80 10.07
C SER A 125 2.88 -19.63 8.86
N ALA A 126 3.55 -20.71 8.45
CA ALA A 126 4.42 -20.71 7.27
C ALA A 126 3.66 -20.34 5.98
N GLU A 127 2.37 -20.70 5.90
CA GLU A 127 1.51 -20.35 4.77
C GLU A 127 1.26 -18.84 4.69
N VAL A 128 0.96 -18.20 5.84
CA VAL A 128 0.78 -16.75 5.91
C VAL A 128 2.10 -16.02 5.67
N MET A 129 3.23 -16.51 6.22
CA MET A 129 4.55 -15.95 5.93
C MET A 129 4.85 -15.97 4.41
N LYS A 130 4.54 -17.07 3.73
CA LYS A 130 4.70 -17.17 2.29
C LYS A 130 3.84 -16.15 1.54
N LEU A 131 2.59 -15.90 1.98
CA LEU A 131 1.74 -14.85 1.42
C LEU A 131 2.41 -13.48 1.52
N LEU A 132 2.94 -13.11 2.70
CA LEU A 132 3.60 -11.81 2.91
C LEU A 132 4.82 -11.66 2.00
N VAL A 133 5.67 -12.69 1.93
CA VAL A 133 6.85 -12.69 1.04
C VAL A 133 6.42 -12.52 -0.42
N THR A 134 5.47 -13.34 -0.90
CA THR A 134 4.98 -13.27 -2.29
C THR A 134 4.39 -11.90 -2.62
N THR A 135 3.66 -11.28 -1.68
CA THR A 135 3.07 -9.94 -1.92
C THR A 135 4.14 -8.85 -2.03
N ARG A 136 5.21 -8.92 -1.22
CA ARG A 136 6.37 -8.02 -1.35
C ARG A 136 7.10 -8.24 -2.69
N GLU A 137 7.31 -9.50 -3.07
CA GLU A 137 7.90 -9.86 -4.37
C GLU A 137 7.06 -9.33 -5.53
N CYS A 138 5.71 -9.42 -5.44
CA CYS A 138 4.81 -8.81 -6.41
C CYS A 138 5.05 -7.31 -6.57
N LEU A 139 5.21 -6.59 -5.47
CA LEU A 139 5.50 -5.15 -5.48
C LEU A 139 6.83 -4.86 -6.18
N ASP A 140 7.90 -5.57 -5.84
CA ASP A 140 9.22 -5.41 -6.46
C ASP A 140 9.19 -5.70 -7.96
N LEU A 141 8.52 -6.78 -8.38
CA LEU A 141 8.36 -7.16 -9.78
C LEU A 141 7.55 -6.11 -10.57
N ALA A 142 6.50 -5.57 -9.97
CA ALA A 142 5.67 -4.53 -10.56
C ALA A 142 6.46 -3.22 -10.75
N ILE A 143 7.21 -2.79 -9.74
CA ILE A 143 8.11 -1.63 -9.80
C ILE A 143 9.14 -1.80 -10.91
N GLY A 144 9.69 -3.00 -11.07
CA GLY A 144 10.63 -3.34 -12.14
C GLY A 144 10.05 -3.15 -13.56
N GLN A 145 8.71 -3.15 -13.72
CA GLN A 145 8.04 -2.89 -14.99
C GLN A 145 7.69 -1.41 -15.19
N ALA A 146 7.75 -0.57 -14.15
CA ALA A 146 7.32 0.82 -14.19
C ALA A 146 8.38 1.76 -14.79
N ILE A 147 8.85 1.44 -15.98
CA ILE A 147 9.87 2.22 -16.73
C ILE A 147 9.25 2.86 -17.98
N ALA A 148 9.80 4.01 -18.41
CA ALA A 148 9.31 4.72 -19.56
C ALA A 148 9.42 3.86 -20.84
N GLY A 149 8.31 3.81 -21.60
CA GLY A 149 8.18 2.98 -22.81
C GLY A 149 7.45 1.66 -22.58
N ASN A 150 7.46 1.12 -21.37
CA ASN A 150 6.57 0.01 -21.00
C ASN A 150 5.11 0.48 -20.93
N ARG A 151 4.21 -0.45 -20.74
CA ARG A 151 2.78 -0.17 -20.63
C ARG A 151 2.25 -0.51 -19.25
N LEU A 152 1.16 0.14 -18.87
CA LEU A 152 0.51 -0.06 -17.58
C LEU A 152 0.14 -1.54 -17.32
N GLY A 153 -0.28 -2.26 -18.39
CA GLY A 153 -0.57 -3.69 -18.30
C GLY A 153 0.64 -4.59 -18.03
N ASP A 154 1.88 -4.08 -18.20
CA ASP A 154 3.10 -4.83 -17.85
C ASP A 154 3.27 -4.90 -16.33
N ILE A 155 2.92 -3.81 -15.62
CA ILE A 155 2.90 -3.73 -14.15
C ILE A 155 1.92 -4.77 -13.59
N GLY A 156 0.65 -4.69 -14.01
CA GLY A 156 -0.38 -5.61 -13.53
C GLY A 156 -0.13 -7.07 -13.93
N PHE A 157 0.46 -7.31 -15.11
CA PHE A 157 0.84 -8.66 -15.52
C PHE A 157 1.90 -9.25 -14.58
N ALA A 158 2.91 -8.48 -14.16
CA ALA A 158 3.95 -8.95 -13.26
C ALA A 158 3.38 -9.41 -11.92
N VAL A 159 2.49 -8.61 -11.31
CA VAL A 159 1.78 -8.98 -10.09
C VAL A 159 0.95 -10.25 -10.29
N GLN A 160 0.08 -10.24 -11.30
CA GLN A 160 -0.85 -11.34 -11.55
C GLN A 160 -0.13 -12.65 -11.81
N HIS A 161 0.90 -12.64 -12.63
CA HIS A 161 1.65 -13.85 -12.98
C HIS A 161 2.31 -14.46 -11.75
N HIS A 162 3.00 -13.65 -10.95
CA HIS A 162 3.69 -14.14 -9.75
C HIS A 162 2.71 -14.64 -8.67
N ALA A 163 1.65 -13.89 -8.39
CA ALA A 163 0.68 -14.26 -7.36
C ALA A 163 -0.24 -15.40 -7.79
N GLU A 164 -0.87 -15.33 -8.97
CA GLU A 164 -1.88 -16.32 -9.39
C GLU A 164 -1.25 -17.55 -10.04
N THR A 165 -0.32 -17.36 -11.01
CA THR A 165 0.20 -18.48 -11.81
C THR A 165 1.28 -19.26 -11.08
N GLU A 166 2.22 -18.55 -10.40
CA GLU A 166 3.35 -19.21 -9.75
C GLU A 166 3.04 -19.61 -8.30
N SER A 167 2.19 -18.83 -7.59
CA SER A 167 1.94 -19.02 -6.16
C SER A 167 0.54 -19.54 -5.83
N GLY A 168 -0.44 -19.45 -6.76
CA GLY A 168 -1.81 -19.94 -6.58
C GLY A 168 -2.68 -19.08 -5.66
N TYR A 169 -2.33 -17.80 -5.46
CA TYR A 169 -3.04 -16.83 -4.64
C TYR A 169 -4.06 -16.02 -5.45
N GLY A 170 -4.95 -15.31 -4.76
CA GLY A 170 -5.98 -14.47 -5.40
C GLY A 170 -5.53 -13.01 -5.49
N VAL A 171 -5.43 -12.46 -6.72
CA VAL A 171 -5.17 -11.02 -6.92
C VAL A 171 -6.47 -10.24 -6.95
N ILE A 172 -6.60 -9.21 -6.13
CA ILE A 172 -7.79 -8.35 -6.05
C ILE A 172 -7.98 -7.56 -7.35
N ARG A 173 -9.25 -7.45 -7.80
CA ARG A 173 -9.64 -6.74 -9.03
C ARG A 173 -10.38 -5.43 -8.75
N GLU A 174 -11.04 -5.36 -7.62
CA GLU A 174 -11.97 -4.30 -7.22
C GLU A 174 -11.24 -3.05 -6.70
N MET A 175 -10.00 -3.22 -6.25
CA MET A 175 -9.10 -2.16 -5.82
C MET A 175 -7.84 -2.19 -6.66
N VAL A 176 -7.32 -1.01 -6.96
CA VAL A 176 -6.20 -0.82 -7.88
C VAL A 176 -5.35 0.36 -7.39
N GLY A 177 -4.07 0.36 -7.74
CA GLY A 177 -3.21 1.51 -7.56
C GLY A 177 -3.64 2.70 -8.41
N HIS A 178 -3.01 3.83 -8.22
CA HIS A 178 -3.46 5.09 -8.80
C HIS A 178 -2.30 6.06 -9.07
N GLY A 179 -2.55 7.06 -9.91
CA GLY A 179 -1.71 8.25 -9.95
C GLY A 179 -1.83 9.03 -8.64
N ILE A 180 -0.79 9.76 -8.26
CA ILE A 180 -0.77 10.57 -7.05
C ILE A 180 -0.05 11.90 -7.29
N GLY A 181 -0.47 12.96 -6.60
CA GLY A 181 0.11 14.28 -6.73
C GLY A 181 -0.61 15.34 -5.94
N LYS A 182 -1.30 16.26 -6.61
CA LYS A 182 -2.15 17.30 -5.98
C LYS A 182 -3.47 16.74 -5.45
N LYS A 183 -3.83 15.53 -5.91
CA LYS A 183 -4.91 14.73 -5.33
C LYS A 183 -4.32 13.41 -4.85
N LEU A 184 -4.95 12.82 -3.84
CA LEU A 184 -4.59 11.49 -3.37
C LEU A 184 -4.74 10.47 -4.51
N HIS A 185 -5.87 10.47 -5.19
CA HIS A 185 -6.13 9.62 -6.34
C HIS A 185 -6.19 10.46 -7.63
N GLU A 186 -5.25 10.25 -8.51
CA GLU A 186 -5.18 10.83 -9.85
C GLU A 186 -5.17 9.71 -10.92
N PRO A 187 -5.56 9.97 -12.17
CA PRO A 187 -5.28 9.03 -13.26
C PRO A 187 -3.78 8.82 -13.47
N PRO A 188 -3.36 7.61 -13.90
CA PRO A 188 -4.17 6.44 -14.24
C PRO A 188 -4.52 5.56 -13.04
N GLU A 189 -5.55 4.71 -13.18
CA GLU A 189 -5.65 3.50 -12.37
C GLU A 189 -4.51 2.54 -12.70
N VAL A 190 -3.96 1.86 -11.70
CA VAL A 190 -2.82 0.92 -11.80
C VAL A 190 -3.26 -0.47 -11.33
N PRO A 191 -3.95 -1.26 -12.16
CA PRO A 191 -4.44 -2.57 -11.77
C PRO A 191 -3.31 -3.55 -11.44
N ASN A 192 -3.54 -4.40 -10.45
CA ASN A 192 -2.67 -5.52 -10.07
C ASN A 192 -2.81 -6.74 -10.99
N TYR A 193 -3.48 -6.58 -12.12
CA TYR A 193 -3.69 -7.60 -13.15
C TYR A 193 -3.64 -6.95 -14.53
N GLY A 194 -3.34 -7.74 -15.54
CA GLY A 194 -3.23 -7.17 -16.88
C GLY A 194 -2.70 -8.13 -17.93
N LYS A 195 -2.43 -7.56 -19.08
CA LYS A 195 -1.80 -8.29 -20.21
C LYS A 195 -0.53 -7.55 -20.63
N ARG A 196 0.56 -8.29 -20.76
CA ARG A 196 1.84 -7.76 -21.22
C ARG A 196 1.68 -6.99 -22.53
N GLY A 197 2.28 -5.82 -22.62
CA GLY A 197 2.25 -4.94 -23.79
C GLY A 197 0.89 -4.27 -24.04
N LYS A 198 -0.02 -4.23 -23.07
CA LYS A 198 -1.35 -3.59 -23.20
C LYS A 198 -1.49 -2.39 -22.26
N GLY A 199 -2.48 -1.54 -22.56
CA GLY A 199 -2.75 -0.34 -21.80
C GLY A 199 -1.92 0.88 -22.23
N PRO A 200 -2.05 2.00 -21.51
CA PRO A 200 -1.31 3.22 -21.75
C PRO A 200 0.20 3.02 -21.67
N ILE A 201 0.96 3.80 -22.46
CA ILE A 201 2.41 3.84 -22.37
C ILE A 201 2.80 4.67 -21.15
N LEU A 202 3.75 4.17 -20.38
CA LEU A 202 4.34 4.89 -19.25
C LEU A 202 5.36 5.92 -19.78
N HIS A 203 5.26 7.14 -19.29
CA HIS A 203 6.18 8.23 -19.61
C HIS A 203 6.90 8.72 -18.37
N GLU A 204 8.11 9.24 -18.58
CA GLU A 204 8.92 9.81 -17.51
C GLU A 204 8.18 10.95 -16.78
N GLY A 205 8.31 11.02 -15.44
CA GLY A 205 7.64 12.01 -14.58
C GLY A 205 6.23 11.60 -14.15
N LEU A 206 5.69 10.45 -14.60
CA LEU A 206 4.44 9.92 -14.05
C LEU A 206 4.69 9.37 -12.64
N VAL A 207 3.95 9.89 -11.66
CA VAL A 207 4.00 9.41 -10.25
C VAL A 207 2.77 8.58 -9.97
N ILE A 208 2.98 7.35 -9.51
CA ILE A 208 1.92 6.36 -9.26
C ILE A 208 2.16 5.59 -7.95
N ALA A 209 1.07 5.20 -7.30
CA ALA A 209 1.04 4.17 -6.27
C ALA A 209 0.93 2.79 -6.93
N ILE A 210 1.80 1.87 -6.54
CA ILE A 210 1.76 0.45 -6.92
C ILE A 210 1.51 -0.33 -5.64
N GLU A 211 0.38 -1.01 -5.55
CA GLU A 211 -0.17 -1.53 -4.30
C GLU A 211 -0.79 -2.92 -4.49
N PRO A 212 0.00 -3.98 -4.65
CA PRO A 212 -0.52 -5.33 -4.73
C PRO A 212 -1.29 -5.71 -3.46
N MET A 213 -2.55 -6.13 -3.66
CA MET A 213 -3.43 -6.70 -2.66
C MET A 213 -3.69 -8.16 -3.02
N ILE A 214 -3.19 -9.08 -2.18
CA ILE A 214 -3.14 -10.51 -2.48
C ILE A 214 -3.84 -11.30 -1.37
N ASN A 215 -4.85 -12.09 -1.75
CA ASN A 215 -5.53 -13.03 -0.85
C ASN A 215 -4.84 -14.39 -0.83
N LEU A 216 -4.70 -14.97 0.34
CA LEU A 216 -4.21 -16.36 0.50
C LEU A 216 -5.09 -17.39 -0.23
N GLY A 217 -6.37 -17.08 -0.36
CA GLY A 217 -7.36 -17.92 -1.01
C GLY A 217 -7.85 -17.36 -2.33
N SER A 218 -9.17 -17.30 -2.48
CA SER A 218 -9.80 -16.78 -3.69
C SER A 218 -9.66 -15.25 -3.80
N ARG A 219 -9.74 -14.75 -5.03
CA ARG A 219 -9.73 -13.30 -5.30
C ARG A 219 -11.03 -12.59 -4.97
N GLU A 220 -12.07 -13.34 -4.59
CA GLU A 220 -13.40 -12.77 -4.37
C GLU A 220 -13.44 -11.93 -3.09
N VAL A 221 -14.15 -10.82 -3.16
CA VAL A 221 -14.23 -9.83 -2.09
C VAL A 221 -15.64 -9.60 -1.62
N MET A 222 -15.79 -9.00 -0.45
CA MET A 222 -17.06 -8.54 0.10
C MET A 222 -16.87 -7.21 0.81
N LEU A 223 -17.68 -6.21 0.44
CA LEU A 223 -17.71 -4.92 1.12
C LEU A 223 -18.59 -5.05 2.37
N LYS A 224 -18.08 -4.61 3.53
CA LYS A 224 -18.85 -4.54 4.77
C LYS A 224 -19.90 -3.44 4.74
N LYS A 225 -20.86 -3.51 5.66
CA LYS A 225 -21.98 -2.55 5.76
C LYS A 225 -21.55 -1.13 6.13
N ASP A 226 -20.33 -0.97 6.62
CA ASP A 226 -19.74 0.35 6.89
C ASP A 226 -19.42 1.15 5.61
N GLY A 227 -19.47 0.49 4.45
CA GLY A 227 -19.22 1.12 3.15
C GLY A 227 -17.75 1.37 2.84
N TRP A 228 -16.82 0.90 3.71
CA TRP A 228 -15.38 1.06 3.56
C TRP A 228 -14.62 -0.25 3.56
N THR A 229 -14.81 -1.06 4.59
CA THR A 229 -14.00 -2.25 4.84
C THR A 229 -14.23 -3.33 3.79
N LEU A 230 -13.20 -3.63 3.00
CA LEU A 230 -13.20 -4.72 2.03
C LEU A 230 -12.54 -5.95 2.63
N ILE A 231 -13.21 -7.11 2.56
CA ILE A 231 -12.70 -8.37 3.11
C ILE A 231 -12.63 -9.47 2.06
N ALA A 232 -11.73 -10.42 2.25
CA ALA A 232 -11.71 -11.66 1.49
C ALA A 232 -12.99 -12.45 1.75
N ARG A 233 -13.68 -12.90 0.69
CA ARG A 233 -14.98 -13.56 0.81
C ARG A 233 -14.89 -14.91 1.51
N ASP A 234 -13.75 -15.58 1.37
CA ASP A 234 -13.46 -16.86 2.01
C ASP A 234 -12.86 -16.71 3.42
N LEU A 235 -12.74 -15.48 3.92
CA LEU A 235 -12.22 -15.10 5.24
C LEU A 235 -10.78 -15.58 5.48
N LYS A 236 -10.02 -15.85 4.43
CA LYS A 236 -8.58 -16.13 4.53
C LYS A 236 -7.77 -14.85 4.58
N PRO A 237 -6.55 -14.88 5.15
CA PRO A 237 -5.68 -13.72 5.23
C PRO A 237 -5.42 -13.03 3.88
N SER A 238 -5.28 -11.72 3.92
CA SER A 238 -4.88 -10.86 2.80
C SER A 238 -3.68 -10.01 3.19
N ALA A 239 -2.78 -9.76 2.25
CA ALA A 239 -1.63 -8.89 2.44
C ALA A 239 -1.65 -7.72 1.46
N HIS A 240 -1.18 -6.56 1.93
CA HIS A 240 -1.09 -5.32 1.17
C HIS A 240 0.26 -4.67 1.42
N TYR A 241 1.01 -4.42 0.36
CA TYR A 241 2.23 -3.61 0.38
C TYR A 241 2.14 -2.57 -0.73
N GLU A 242 2.70 -1.40 -0.49
CA GLU A 242 2.60 -0.29 -1.44
C GLU A 242 3.84 0.59 -1.43
N HIS A 243 4.22 1.02 -2.63
CA HIS A 243 5.16 2.10 -2.85
C HIS A 243 4.61 3.17 -3.79
N THR A 244 4.76 4.43 -3.43
CA THR A 244 4.73 5.52 -4.40
C THR A 244 6.05 5.57 -5.16
N ILE A 245 5.96 5.57 -6.50
CA ILE A 245 7.13 5.63 -7.39
C ILE A 245 6.98 6.73 -8.44
N VAL A 246 8.08 7.15 -9.04
CA VAL A 246 8.09 7.92 -10.28
C VAL A 246 8.69 7.10 -11.41
N VAL A 247 8.01 7.11 -12.55
CA VAL A 247 8.49 6.47 -13.79
C VAL A 247 9.71 7.23 -14.31
N ARG A 248 10.82 6.52 -14.55
CA ARG A 248 12.06 7.02 -15.15
C ARG A 248 12.42 6.21 -16.38
N LYS A 249 13.46 6.63 -17.12
CA LYS A 249 13.87 5.97 -18.37
C LYS A 249 14.39 4.55 -18.19
N GLU A 250 15.28 4.34 -17.23
CA GLU A 250 15.98 3.06 -17.06
C GLU A 250 15.44 2.21 -15.93
N LYS A 251 15.02 2.86 -14.83
CA LYS A 251 14.51 2.22 -13.63
C LYS A 251 13.55 3.17 -12.91
N ALA A 252 12.41 2.66 -12.47
CA ALA A 252 11.52 3.42 -11.61
C ALA A 252 12.25 3.88 -10.35
N GLU A 253 11.97 5.10 -9.92
CA GLU A 253 12.51 5.65 -8.69
C GLU A 253 11.45 5.56 -7.59
N VAL A 254 11.76 4.81 -6.52
CA VAL A 254 10.87 4.66 -5.37
C VAL A 254 10.98 5.89 -4.48
N LEU A 255 9.84 6.51 -4.17
CA LEU A 255 9.75 7.73 -3.36
C LEU A 255 9.49 7.45 -1.88
N SER A 256 8.84 6.34 -1.55
CA SER A 256 8.61 5.85 -0.19
C SER A 256 9.74 4.90 0.24
N ASP A 257 10.02 4.78 1.54
CA ASP A 257 11.17 4.00 2.04
C ASP A 257 10.74 2.91 3.04
N HIS A 258 10.59 1.66 2.59
CA HIS A 258 10.29 0.54 3.48
C HIS A 258 11.48 0.12 4.38
N VAL A 259 12.71 0.58 4.10
CA VAL A 259 13.88 0.24 4.93
C VAL A 259 13.73 0.80 6.35
N VAL A 260 13.11 1.98 6.51
CA VAL A 260 12.85 2.55 7.85
C VAL A 260 11.82 1.72 8.60
N ILE A 261 10.82 1.16 7.90
CA ILE A 261 9.82 0.27 8.48
C ILE A 261 10.44 -1.08 8.87
N ASP A 262 11.23 -1.69 7.96
CA ASP A 262 11.95 -2.95 8.24
C ASP A 262 12.88 -2.82 9.47
N LYS A 263 13.54 -1.65 9.65
CA LYS A 263 14.32 -1.36 10.86
C LYS A 263 13.46 -1.30 12.13
N ALA A 264 12.27 -0.69 12.05
CA ALA A 264 11.34 -0.64 13.18
C ALA A 264 10.83 -2.05 13.52
N VAL A 265 10.51 -2.88 12.53
CA VAL A 265 10.15 -4.29 12.70
C VAL A 265 11.25 -5.05 13.42
N LYS A 266 12.50 -4.92 12.97
CA LYS A 266 13.66 -5.59 13.57
C LYS A 266 13.90 -5.20 15.04
N ASN A 267 13.52 -3.98 15.42
CA ASN A 267 13.71 -3.44 16.76
C ASN A 267 12.50 -3.70 17.70
N ASN A 268 11.46 -4.39 17.22
CA ASN A 268 10.27 -4.72 18.01
C ASN A 268 10.11 -6.25 18.13
N ASP A 269 10.42 -6.78 19.31
CA ASP A 269 10.37 -8.23 19.62
C ASP A 269 8.98 -8.87 19.43
N ASN A 270 7.92 -8.06 19.29
CA ASN A 270 6.57 -8.54 19.02
C ASN A 270 6.28 -8.74 17.54
N LEU A 271 7.21 -8.38 16.64
CA LEU A 271 7.04 -8.48 15.20
C LEU A 271 7.99 -9.53 14.61
N THR A 272 7.55 -10.18 13.55
CA THR A 272 8.38 -11.10 12.80
C THR A 272 8.79 -10.48 11.45
N GLU A 273 10.08 -10.53 11.16
CA GLU A 273 10.63 -10.01 9.90
C GLU A 273 10.16 -10.85 8.71
N VAL A 274 9.73 -10.17 7.64
CA VAL A 274 9.34 -10.79 6.38
C VAL A 274 10.50 -10.65 5.40
N TRP A 275 11.22 -11.75 5.14
CA TRP A 275 12.40 -11.75 4.28
C TRP A 275 12.06 -12.03 2.83
N ILE A 276 12.53 -11.18 1.92
CA ILE A 276 12.63 -11.49 0.50
C ILE A 276 14.02 -12.10 0.27
N LYS A 277 14.07 -13.30 -0.29
CA LYS A 277 15.34 -13.89 -0.75
C LYS A 277 15.83 -13.03 -1.93
N LYS A 278 16.95 -12.33 -1.74
CA LYS A 278 17.64 -11.62 -2.81
C LYS A 278 18.34 -12.59 -3.73
#